data_629e9a216bfda6c45c81cd18150fdbab
#
_entry.id   629e9a216bfda6c45c81cd18150fdbab
#
_cell.length_a   1.000
_cell.length_b   1.000
_cell.length_c   1.000
_cell.angle_alpha   90.00
_cell.angle_beta   90.00
_cell.angle_gamma   90.00
#
_symmetry.space_group_name_H-M   'P 1'
#
loop_
_entity.id
_entity.type
_entity.pdbx_description
1 polymer ?
#
loop_
_entity_poly.entity_id
_entity_poly.type
_entity_poly.pdbx_seq_one_letter_code
_entity_poly.pdbx_strand_id
1 'polypeptide(L)'
;GSGYDYQYQNIGSTQNRGFEASLNFIVFEKKNFGLTMGANISLNENKVLSLGGLDRIDSESMWASTELGPDYVVLPGQPLGQMYGYEVLGRYAASDFTYDGGKWVPDEGVVDGSGLVGSNYFGPGSIKLKDQNGDGKIDASDKTVIGNALPLGTGGFNLSGYLYGFDFAANFNYVFGNDIYNANKIEFTHSRKYKKRNLLSNMSTDQRWTN
;
A
#
# COMPACT_ATOMS: atom_id res chain seq x y z
N GLY A 1 -2.37 -23.86 33.98
CA GLY A 1 -2.85 -23.55 32.65
C GLY A 1 -4.30 -24.00 32.49
N SER A 2 -5.11 -23.24 31.76
CA SER A 2 -6.55 -23.48 31.58
C SER A 2 -6.88 -24.69 30.69
N GLY A 3 -5.87 -25.37 30.13
CA GLY A 3 -6.06 -26.54 29.24
C GLY A 3 -6.63 -26.22 27.84
N TYR A 4 -6.73 -24.95 27.48
CA TYR A 4 -7.19 -24.50 26.17
C TYR A 4 -6.03 -23.88 25.39
N ASP A 5 -5.87 -24.30 24.12
CA ASP A 5 -4.85 -23.76 23.21
C ASP A 5 -5.23 -22.39 22.68
N TYR A 6 -6.53 -22.05 22.65
CA TYR A 6 -7.06 -20.78 22.12
C TYR A 6 -8.16 -20.23 23.03
N GLN A 7 -8.20 -18.92 23.14
CA GLN A 7 -9.29 -18.18 23.79
C GLN A 7 -9.74 -17.04 22.89
N TYR A 8 -11.01 -17.03 22.50
CA TYR A 8 -11.61 -15.89 21.79
C TYR A 8 -12.00 -14.81 22.79
N GLN A 9 -11.51 -13.61 22.55
CA GLN A 9 -11.83 -12.43 23.35
C GLN A 9 -12.15 -11.24 22.46
N ASN A 10 -13.10 -10.41 22.89
CA ASN A 10 -13.34 -9.10 22.27
C ASN A 10 -12.28 -8.13 22.79
N ILE A 11 -11.21 -7.93 22.01
CA ILE A 11 -10.06 -7.11 22.40
C ILE A 11 -10.14 -5.66 21.88
N GLY A 12 -11.16 -5.32 21.08
CA GLY A 12 -11.22 -3.99 20.50
C GLY A 12 -12.60 -3.60 20.00
N SER A 13 -12.72 -2.34 19.64
CA SER A 13 -13.93 -1.78 19.01
C SER A 13 -13.56 -0.92 17.82
N THR A 14 -14.41 -0.97 16.79
CA THR A 14 -14.29 -0.16 15.59
C THR A 14 -15.58 0.61 15.34
N GLN A 15 -15.49 1.72 14.66
CA GLN A 15 -16.60 2.54 14.23
C GLN A 15 -16.54 2.70 12.72
N ASN A 16 -17.70 2.59 12.07
CA ASN A 16 -17.88 2.99 10.68
C ASN A 16 -18.90 4.10 10.61
N ARG A 17 -18.60 5.13 9.84
CA ARG A 17 -19.52 6.23 9.51
C ARG A 17 -19.49 6.42 8.02
N GLY A 18 -20.64 6.64 7.43
CA GLY A 18 -20.70 6.77 5.98
C GLY A 18 -21.84 7.67 5.53
N PHE A 19 -21.72 8.05 4.27
CA PHE A 19 -22.75 8.75 3.53
C PHE A 19 -22.97 8.03 2.21
N GLU A 20 -24.23 7.78 1.88
CA GLU A 20 -24.63 7.18 0.62
C GLU A 20 -25.62 8.05 -0.10
N ALA A 21 -25.45 8.19 -1.40
CA ALA A 21 -26.39 8.90 -2.26
C ALA A 21 -26.59 8.11 -3.55
N SER A 22 -27.82 8.09 -4.03
CA SER A 22 -28.18 7.51 -5.32
C SER A 22 -29.14 8.44 -6.04
N LEU A 23 -28.90 8.64 -7.31
CA LEU A 23 -29.72 9.44 -8.18
C LEU A 23 -29.99 8.68 -9.48
N ASN A 24 -31.27 8.58 -9.85
CA ASN A 24 -31.71 8.07 -11.14
C ASN A 24 -32.66 9.04 -11.77
N PHE A 25 -32.47 9.33 -13.04
CA PHE A 25 -33.33 10.25 -13.76
C PHE A 25 -33.45 9.89 -15.23
N ILE A 26 -34.60 10.18 -15.78
CA ILE A 26 -34.86 10.06 -17.22
C ILE A 26 -34.43 11.39 -17.84
N VAL A 27 -33.38 11.35 -18.66
CA VAL A 27 -32.87 12.55 -19.35
C VAL A 27 -33.89 13.01 -20.40
N PHE A 28 -34.39 12.07 -21.17
CA PHE A 28 -35.49 12.25 -22.10
C PHE A 28 -36.12 10.90 -22.47
N GLU A 29 -37.39 10.98 -22.85
CA GLU A 29 -38.15 9.81 -23.31
C GLU A 29 -39.06 10.24 -24.48
N LYS A 30 -38.92 9.56 -25.62
CA LYS A 30 -39.68 9.76 -26.83
C LYS A 30 -40.04 8.40 -27.44
N LYS A 31 -40.98 8.37 -28.38
CA LYS A 31 -41.48 7.14 -29.00
C LYS A 31 -40.37 6.21 -29.53
N ASN A 32 -39.33 6.76 -30.16
CA ASN A 32 -38.28 5.98 -30.80
C ASN A 32 -36.90 6.13 -30.19
N PHE A 33 -36.74 6.94 -29.16
CA PHE A 33 -35.49 7.11 -28.44
C PHE A 33 -35.73 7.60 -27.01
N GLY A 34 -34.89 7.11 -26.11
CA GLY A 34 -34.92 7.48 -24.72
C GLY A 34 -33.56 7.29 -24.08
N LEU A 35 -33.30 8.04 -23.03
CA LEU A 35 -32.06 7.99 -22.27
C LEU A 35 -32.34 8.12 -20.77
N THR A 36 -31.84 7.18 -20.02
CA THR A 36 -31.88 7.16 -18.56
C THR A 36 -30.47 7.14 -18.02
N MET A 37 -30.21 7.90 -16.97
CA MET A 37 -28.94 7.95 -16.29
C MET A 37 -29.15 7.70 -14.80
N GLY A 38 -28.18 7.01 -14.20
CA GLY A 38 -28.12 6.85 -12.77
C GLY A 38 -26.68 7.00 -12.28
N ALA A 39 -26.55 7.47 -11.04
CA ALA A 39 -25.27 7.55 -10.35
C ALA A 39 -25.47 7.24 -8.88
N ASN A 40 -24.47 6.62 -8.28
CA ASN A 40 -24.42 6.41 -6.85
C ASN A 40 -23.00 6.66 -6.33
N ILE A 41 -22.91 7.04 -5.08
CA ILE A 41 -21.66 7.20 -4.34
C ILE A 41 -21.89 6.74 -2.91
N SER A 42 -20.93 6.00 -2.37
CA SER A 42 -20.84 5.63 -0.96
C SER A 42 -19.48 6.06 -0.44
N LEU A 43 -19.48 6.87 0.60
CA LEU A 43 -18.29 7.30 1.33
C LEU A 43 -18.32 6.62 2.69
N ASN A 44 -17.23 6.02 3.12
CA ASN A 44 -17.15 5.34 4.40
C ASN A 44 -15.84 5.67 5.10
N GLU A 45 -15.95 6.12 6.35
CA GLU A 45 -14.83 6.30 7.27
C GLU A 45 -14.85 5.17 8.30
N ASN A 46 -13.77 4.40 8.33
CA ASN A 46 -13.52 3.37 9.34
C ASN A 46 -12.55 3.90 10.37
N LYS A 47 -12.79 3.64 11.64
CA LYS A 47 -11.91 4.04 12.75
C LYS A 47 -11.86 2.98 13.82
N VAL A 48 -10.66 2.60 14.24
CA VAL A 48 -10.42 1.77 15.43
C VAL A 48 -10.55 2.66 16.66
N LEU A 49 -11.49 2.35 17.54
CA LEU A 49 -11.70 3.14 18.77
C LEU A 49 -10.83 2.64 19.93
N SER A 50 -10.62 1.32 20.01
CA SER A 50 -9.86 0.69 21.09
C SER A 50 -9.33 -0.66 20.65
N LEU A 51 -8.22 -1.06 21.23
CA LEU A 51 -7.61 -2.39 21.08
C LEU A 51 -7.49 -3.12 22.43
N GLY A 52 -8.41 -2.82 23.40
CA GLY A 52 -8.44 -3.51 24.69
C GLY A 52 -7.20 -3.25 25.56
N GLY A 53 -6.59 -2.09 25.43
CA GLY A 53 -5.38 -1.72 26.16
C GLY A 53 -4.07 -1.97 25.43
N LEU A 54 -4.13 -2.49 24.20
CA LEU A 54 -2.96 -2.58 23.32
C LEU A 54 -2.76 -1.27 22.57
N ASP A 55 -1.52 -0.83 22.44
CA ASP A 55 -1.16 0.36 21.67
C ASP A 55 -1.22 0.12 20.17
N ARG A 56 -0.97 -1.12 19.74
CA ARG A 56 -1.05 -1.54 18.34
C ARG A 56 -1.17 -3.06 18.22
N ILE A 57 -1.64 -3.50 17.04
CA ILE A 57 -1.59 -4.90 16.62
C ILE A 57 -0.86 -4.95 15.28
N ASP A 58 0.22 -5.71 15.21
CA ASP A 58 0.93 -6.00 13.99
C ASP A 58 0.32 -7.20 13.28
N SER A 59 0.23 -7.14 11.96
CA SER A 59 -0.31 -8.21 11.12
C SER A 59 0.55 -8.40 9.87
N GLU A 60 0.57 -9.62 9.39
CA GLU A 60 1.29 -10.00 8.18
C GLU A 60 0.29 -10.42 7.10
N SER A 61 0.55 -10.03 5.86
CA SER A 61 -0.24 -10.47 4.71
C SER A 61 -0.07 -11.95 4.40
N MET A 62 0.84 -12.63 5.11
CA MET A 62 1.20 -14.04 4.92
C MET A 62 1.68 -14.34 3.49
N TRP A 63 2.11 -13.34 2.77
CA TRP A 63 2.66 -13.51 1.45
C TRP A 63 4.10 -14.03 1.55
N ALA A 64 4.38 -15.17 0.90
CA ALA A 64 5.57 -16.00 1.12
C ALA A 64 6.93 -15.32 0.88
N SER A 65 6.95 -14.15 0.26
CA SER A 65 8.19 -13.40 -0.01
C SER A 65 8.42 -12.23 0.93
N THR A 66 7.52 -11.93 1.84
CA THR A 66 7.71 -10.88 2.82
C THR A 66 8.63 -11.37 3.94
N GLU A 67 9.92 -11.14 3.77
CA GLU A 67 10.92 -11.46 4.80
C GLU A 67 11.10 -10.28 5.77
N LEU A 68 10.30 -9.22 5.61
CA LEU A 68 10.48 -7.94 6.32
C LEU A 68 9.64 -7.82 7.60
N GLY A 69 8.97 -8.92 8.02
CA GLY A 69 8.06 -8.94 9.17
C GLY A 69 6.73 -8.25 8.87
N PRO A 70 6.00 -7.77 9.89
CA PRO A 70 4.67 -7.20 9.74
C PRO A 70 4.62 -6.11 8.68
N ASP A 71 3.68 -6.25 7.74
CA ASP A 71 3.43 -5.33 6.62
C ASP A 71 2.08 -4.61 6.73
N TYR A 72 1.32 -4.92 7.78
CA TYR A 72 0.10 -4.22 8.19
C TYR A 72 0.13 -3.90 9.67
N VAL A 73 -0.56 -2.83 10.04
CA VAL A 73 -0.70 -2.40 11.44
C VAL A 73 -2.13 -1.94 11.72
N VAL A 74 -2.59 -2.21 12.93
CA VAL A 74 -3.84 -1.68 13.45
C VAL A 74 -3.52 -0.76 14.62
N LEU A 75 -3.92 0.50 14.52
CA LEU A 75 -3.65 1.56 15.50
C LEU A 75 -4.94 2.17 16.01
N PRO A 76 -5.08 2.44 17.32
CA PRO A 76 -6.19 3.22 17.84
C PRO A 76 -6.26 4.61 17.19
N GLY A 77 -7.47 5.05 16.89
CA GLY A 77 -7.69 6.34 16.25
C GLY A 77 -7.53 6.35 14.73
N GLN A 78 -7.03 5.27 14.14
CA GLN A 78 -6.76 5.13 12.72
C GLN A 78 -7.72 4.12 12.06
N PRO A 79 -7.88 4.13 10.73
CA PRO A 79 -8.65 3.11 10.02
C PRO A 79 -7.95 1.75 10.04
N LEU A 80 -8.70 0.68 9.81
CA LEU A 80 -8.16 -0.63 9.50
C LEU A 80 -7.48 -0.64 8.12
N GLY A 81 -6.68 -1.69 7.86
CA GLY A 81 -6.07 -1.90 6.55
C GLY A 81 -4.87 -1.01 6.26
N GLN A 82 -4.23 -0.47 7.29
CA GLN A 82 -3.02 0.34 7.13
C GLN A 82 -1.82 -0.53 6.78
N MET A 83 -1.19 -0.21 5.66
CA MET A 83 0.06 -0.79 5.22
C MET A 83 1.21 -0.18 6.00
N TYR A 84 2.09 -1.03 6.52
CA TYR A 84 3.15 -0.63 7.44
C TYR A 84 4.52 -1.01 6.88
N GLY A 85 5.41 -0.05 6.74
CA GLY A 85 6.71 -0.26 6.12
C GLY A 85 7.59 0.97 6.16
N TYR A 86 8.61 0.98 5.32
CA TYR A 86 9.56 2.08 5.21
C TYR A 86 9.18 3.05 4.10
N GLU A 87 9.34 4.34 4.36
CA GLU A 87 9.22 5.38 3.35
C GLU A 87 10.50 5.42 2.51
N VAL A 88 10.36 5.26 1.19
CA VAL A 88 11.48 5.21 0.26
C VAL A 88 11.75 6.61 -0.28
N LEU A 89 12.95 7.14 -0.06
CA LEU A 89 13.40 8.42 -0.60
C LEU A 89 14.11 8.28 -1.97
N GLY A 90 14.50 7.07 -2.34
CA GLY A 90 15.22 6.83 -3.57
C GLY A 90 16.40 5.85 -3.39
N ARG A 91 17.53 6.22 -3.96
CA ARG A 91 18.77 5.47 -3.82
C ARG A 91 19.90 6.40 -3.40
N TYR A 92 20.84 5.86 -2.67
CA TYR A 92 22.07 6.59 -2.34
C TYR A 92 22.89 6.85 -3.62
N ALA A 93 23.40 8.07 -3.76
CA ALA A 93 24.30 8.44 -4.83
C ALA A 93 25.77 8.09 -4.48
N ALA A 94 26.66 8.07 -5.47
CA ALA A 94 28.08 7.90 -5.21
C ALA A 94 28.67 9.06 -4.39
N SER A 95 28.08 10.25 -4.50
CA SER A 95 28.44 11.45 -3.72
C SER A 95 28.06 11.37 -2.23
N ASP A 96 27.29 10.38 -1.82
CA ASP A 96 26.94 10.16 -0.41
C ASP A 96 28.02 9.30 0.31
N PHE A 97 29.06 8.88 -0.41
CA PHE A 97 30.10 7.99 0.11
C PHE A 97 31.50 8.38 -0.37
N THR A 98 32.48 8.10 0.48
CA THR A 98 33.90 8.11 0.12
C THR A 98 34.40 6.68 -0.08
N TYR A 99 35.16 6.43 -1.17
CA TYR A 99 35.78 5.13 -1.41
C TYR A 99 37.13 5.05 -0.75
N ASP A 100 37.26 4.24 0.30
CA ASP A 100 38.48 4.06 1.06
C ASP A 100 38.78 2.58 1.32
N GLY A 101 40.02 2.17 1.16
CA GLY A 101 40.47 0.82 1.48
C GLY A 101 39.74 -0.31 0.76
N GLY A 102 39.15 -0.08 -0.41
CA GLY A 102 38.37 -1.07 -1.15
C GLY A 102 36.90 -1.13 -0.74
N LYS A 103 36.41 -0.20 0.07
CA LYS A 103 35.04 -0.13 0.56
C LYS A 103 34.44 1.26 0.40
N TRP A 104 33.15 1.32 0.24
CA TRP A 104 32.37 2.55 0.32
C TRP A 104 32.07 2.85 1.78
N VAL A 105 32.48 4.02 2.25
CA VAL A 105 32.24 4.53 3.59
C VAL A 105 31.26 5.69 3.47
N PRO A 106 30.13 5.68 4.19
CA PRO A 106 29.20 6.81 4.14
C PRO A 106 29.87 8.08 4.69
N ASP A 107 29.59 9.22 4.03
CA ASP A 107 30.08 10.51 4.45
C ASP A 107 29.32 10.99 5.70
N GLU A 108 29.84 11.99 6.39
CA GLU A 108 29.23 12.57 7.57
C GLU A 108 27.81 13.07 7.27
N GLY A 109 26.85 12.71 8.11
CA GLY A 109 25.44 13.06 7.95
C GLY A 109 24.63 12.15 7.03
N VAL A 110 25.26 11.13 6.44
CA VAL A 110 24.52 10.10 5.70
C VAL A 110 23.89 9.10 6.67
N VAL A 111 22.58 8.94 6.58
CA VAL A 111 21.84 7.98 7.42
C VAL A 111 22.31 6.55 7.13
N ASP A 112 22.64 5.82 8.17
CA ASP A 112 23.16 4.45 8.05
C ASP A 112 22.03 3.42 7.80
N GLY A 113 21.92 2.97 6.56
CA GLY A 113 21.01 1.89 6.15
C GLY A 113 21.57 0.47 6.24
N SER A 114 22.79 0.31 6.74
CA SER A 114 23.50 -0.99 6.75
C SER A 114 22.81 -2.06 7.58
N GLY A 115 22.11 -1.67 8.64
CA GLY A 115 21.34 -2.57 9.50
C GLY A 115 20.24 -3.34 8.75
N LEU A 116 19.62 -2.70 7.75
CA LEU A 116 18.54 -3.29 6.97
C LEU A 116 19.05 -4.02 5.72
N VAL A 117 19.94 -3.38 4.95
CA VAL A 117 20.41 -3.95 3.68
C VAL A 117 21.62 -4.88 3.85
N GLY A 118 22.27 -4.85 5.01
CA GLY A 118 23.52 -5.54 5.32
C GLY A 118 24.75 -4.70 4.96
N SER A 119 25.75 -4.68 5.83
CA SER A 119 26.93 -3.83 5.69
C SER A 119 27.73 -4.05 4.39
N ASN A 120 27.70 -5.27 3.83
CA ASN A 120 28.36 -5.57 2.56
C ASN A 120 27.62 -5.06 1.33
N TYR A 121 26.39 -4.62 1.48
CA TYR A 121 25.51 -4.13 0.40
C TYR A 121 25.14 -2.66 0.56
N PHE A 122 25.56 -2.04 1.67
CA PHE A 122 25.32 -0.63 1.91
C PHE A 122 26.39 0.20 1.18
N GLY A 123 25.94 1.03 0.28
CA GLY A 123 26.80 1.83 -0.59
C GLY A 123 26.01 2.50 -1.71
N PRO A 124 26.70 3.11 -2.68
CA PRO A 124 26.06 3.72 -3.84
C PRO A 124 25.10 2.75 -4.53
N GLY A 125 23.89 3.26 -4.86
CA GLY A 125 22.82 2.47 -5.47
C GLY A 125 21.97 1.64 -4.50
N SER A 126 22.32 1.52 -3.22
CA SER A 126 21.47 0.91 -2.21
C SER A 126 20.23 1.77 -1.97
N ILE A 127 19.15 1.15 -1.48
CA ILE A 127 17.89 1.86 -1.20
C ILE A 127 18.11 2.89 -0.09
N LYS A 128 17.61 4.11 -0.31
CA LYS A 128 17.62 5.21 0.67
C LYS A 128 16.23 5.31 1.29
N LEU A 129 16.16 5.03 2.57
CA LEU A 129 14.95 5.08 3.36
C LEU A 129 14.96 6.33 4.26
N LYS A 130 13.79 6.73 4.68
CA LYS A 130 13.63 7.86 5.59
C LYS A 130 13.84 7.39 7.03
N ASP A 131 14.74 8.07 7.70
CA ASP A 131 14.91 8.02 9.14
C ASP A 131 13.74 8.80 9.77
N GLN A 132 12.81 8.08 10.39
CA GLN A 132 11.59 8.67 10.93
C GLN A 132 11.80 9.28 12.33
N ASN A 133 12.72 8.72 13.10
CA ASN A 133 13.00 9.14 14.46
C ASN A 133 14.21 10.10 14.57
N GLY A 134 15.02 10.22 13.51
CA GLY A 134 16.16 11.12 13.44
C GLY A 134 17.40 10.65 14.19
N ASP A 135 17.54 9.34 14.40
CA ASP A 135 18.67 8.77 15.15
C ASP A 135 19.91 8.46 14.28
N GLY A 136 19.80 8.70 12.96
CA GLY A 136 20.88 8.52 12.00
C GLY A 136 21.05 7.09 11.49
N LYS A 137 20.14 6.18 11.80
CA LYS A 137 20.15 4.77 11.38
C LYS A 137 18.80 4.38 10.83
N ILE A 138 18.76 3.30 10.03
CA ILE A 138 17.51 2.69 9.56
C ILE A 138 17.33 1.35 10.22
N ASP A 139 16.28 1.25 11.03
CA ASP A 139 15.88 0.03 11.69
C ASP A 139 14.34 -0.14 11.78
N ALA A 140 13.86 -1.06 12.63
CA ALA A 140 12.43 -1.33 12.75
C ALA A 140 11.61 -0.14 13.29
N SER A 141 12.25 0.82 13.99
CA SER A 141 11.59 2.02 14.52
C SER A 141 11.29 3.07 13.46
N ASP A 142 11.88 2.94 12.24
CA ASP A 142 11.62 3.82 11.11
C ASP A 142 10.44 3.35 10.24
N LYS A 143 9.82 2.25 10.59
CA LYS A 143 8.59 1.85 9.93
C LYS A 143 7.46 2.81 10.27
N THR A 144 6.68 3.14 9.25
CA THR A 144 5.52 4.02 9.36
C THR A 144 4.35 3.51 8.52
N VAL A 145 3.19 4.13 8.64
CA VAL A 145 2.06 3.87 7.75
C VAL A 145 2.39 4.45 6.38
N ILE A 146 2.42 3.57 5.37
CA ILE A 146 2.79 3.92 3.99
C ILE A 146 1.62 3.87 3.01
N GLY A 147 0.45 3.45 3.46
CA GLY A 147 -0.75 3.39 2.65
C GLY A 147 -1.93 2.79 3.41
N ASN A 148 -3.12 2.81 2.79
CA ASN A 148 -4.34 2.23 3.32
C ASN A 148 -5.09 1.45 2.25
N ALA A 149 -5.44 0.19 2.55
CA ALA A 149 -6.18 -0.68 1.66
C ALA A 149 -7.68 -0.34 1.60
N LEU A 150 -8.23 0.34 2.61
CA LEU A 150 -9.64 0.70 2.64
C LEU A 150 -9.90 1.93 1.77
N PRO A 151 -10.89 1.87 0.84
CA PRO A 151 -11.23 3.02 0.03
C PRO A 151 -11.94 4.10 0.84
N LEU A 152 -11.71 5.35 0.47
CA LEU A 152 -12.50 6.48 0.95
C LEU A 152 -13.92 6.45 0.38
N GLY A 153 -14.06 5.93 -0.83
CA GLY A 153 -15.37 5.81 -1.43
C GLY A 153 -15.43 4.87 -2.62
N THR A 154 -16.64 4.42 -2.88
CA THR A 154 -17.01 3.59 -4.03
C THR A 154 -18.23 4.20 -4.69
N GLY A 155 -18.47 3.85 -5.93
CA GLY A 155 -19.67 4.29 -6.59
C GLY A 155 -19.79 3.71 -7.99
N GLY A 156 -20.81 4.15 -8.66
CA GLY A 156 -21.05 3.77 -10.03
C GLY A 156 -21.87 4.81 -10.77
N PHE A 157 -21.81 4.72 -12.06
CA PHE A 157 -22.78 5.40 -12.88
C PHE A 157 -23.26 4.46 -13.99
N ASN A 158 -24.52 4.59 -14.35
CA ASN A 158 -25.13 3.84 -15.43
C ASN A 158 -25.75 4.77 -16.46
N LEU A 159 -25.71 4.31 -17.69
CA LEU A 159 -26.34 4.93 -18.82
C LEU A 159 -27.10 3.85 -19.57
N SER A 160 -28.40 4.04 -19.78
CA SER A 160 -29.20 3.10 -20.56
C SER A 160 -30.17 3.88 -21.46
N GLY A 161 -30.49 3.30 -22.58
CA GLY A 161 -31.40 3.93 -23.51
C GLY A 161 -31.80 3.02 -24.65
N TYR A 162 -32.68 3.56 -25.47
CA TYR A 162 -33.14 2.92 -26.72
C TYR A 162 -33.14 3.91 -27.84
N LEU A 163 -32.87 3.40 -29.02
CA LEU A 163 -32.83 4.19 -30.27
C LEU A 163 -33.31 3.34 -31.45
N TYR A 164 -34.49 3.65 -32.00
CA TYR A 164 -35.06 3.00 -33.18
C TYR A 164 -35.05 1.46 -33.13
N GLY A 165 -35.37 0.85 -31.97
CA GLY A 165 -35.41 -0.59 -31.81
C GLY A 165 -34.09 -1.24 -31.32
N PHE A 166 -33.07 -0.45 -31.08
CA PHE A 166 -31.84 -0.89 -30.44
C PHE A 166 -31.85 -0.43 -28.97
N ASP A 167 -31.55 -1.34 -28.07
CA ASP A 167 -31.34 -1.05 -26.66
C ASP A 167 -29.85 -1.06 -26.35
N PHE A 168 -29.40 -0.17 -25.48
CA PHE A 168 -28.02 -0.12 -25.00
C PHE A 168 -27.99 0.14 -23.51
N ALA A 169 -26.97 -0.39 -22.85
CA ALA A 169 -26.66 -0.09 -21.45
C ALA A 169 -25.15 -0.08 -21.24
N ALA A 170 -24.67 0.88 -20.47
CA ALA A 170 -23.29 0.97 -20.02
C ALA A 170 -23.28 1.20 -18.50
N ASN A 171 -22.52 0.35 -17.77
CA ASN A 171 -22.39 0.44 -16.33
C ASN A 171 -20.92 0.63 -15.98
N PHE A 172 -20.63 1.60 -15.15
CA PHE A 172 -19.30 1.95 -14.68
C PHE A 172 -19.28 1.88 -13.16
N ASN A 173 -18.28 1.18 -12.63
CA ASN A 173 -18.02 1.14 -11.19
C ASN A 173 -16.64 1.73 -10.93
N TYR A 174 -16.51 2.47 -9.83
CA TYR A 174 -15.25 3.06 -9.43
C TYR A 174 -15.03 2.91 -7.94
N VAL A 175 -13.77 2.83 -7.57
CA VAL A 175 -13.25 2.83 -6.21
C VAL A 175 -12.14 3.86 -6.16
N PHE A 176 -12.05 4.64 -5.10
CA PHE A 176 -11.02 5.65 -4.97
C PHE A 176 -10.55 5.84 -3.53
N GLY A 177 -9.34 6.39 -3.40
CA GLY A 177 -8.73 6.74 -2.12
C GLY A 177 -8.17 5.56 -1.34
N ASN A 178 -7.96 4.41 -2.00
CA ASN A 178 -7.24 3.28 -1.43
C ASN A 178 -5.91 3.04 -2.14
N ASP A 179 -4.98 2.44 -1.41
CA ASP A 179 -3.72 1.96 -1.93
C ASP A 179 -3.78 0.46 -2.20
N ILE A 180 -2.99 0.00 -3.15
CA ILE A 180 -2.88 -1.41 -3.49
C ILE A 180 -1.48 -1.91 -3.16
N TYR A 181 -1.41 -2.89 -2.24
CA TYR A 181 -0.17 -3.58 -1.92
C TYR A 181 0.26 -4.46 -3.08
N ASN A 182 1.26 -4.00 -3.84
CA ASN A 182 1.72 -4.68 -5.04
C ASN A 182 2.78 -5.74 -4.73
N ALA A 183 2.36 -6.87 -4.19
CA ALA A 183 3.22 -8.02 -3.89
C ALA A 183 3.95 -8.56 -5.13
N ASN A 184 3.32 -8.51 -6.29
CA ASN A 184 3.96 -8.92 -7.55
C ASN A 184 5.19 -8.09 -7.87
N LYS A 185 5.12 -6.76 -7.65
CA LYS A 185 6.27 -5.88 -7.84
C LYS A 185 7.43 -6.29 -6.93
N ILE A 186 7.16 -6.56 -5.66
CA ILE A 186 8.19 -7.00 -4.70
C ILE A 186 8.80 -8.34 -5.15
N GLU A 187 7.96 -9.31 -5.50
CA GLU A 187 8.38 -10.66 -5.85
C GLU A 187 9.21 -10.70 -7.14
N PHE A 188 8.75 -10.00 -8.18
CA PHE A 188 9.35 -10.09 -9.51
C PHE A 188 10.39 -9.00 -9.82
N THR A 189 10.72 -8.15 -8.84
CA THR A 189 11.88 -7.23 -8.91
C THR A 189 13.06 -7.68 -8.04
N HIS A 190 12.95 -8.81 -7.35
CA HIS A 190 14.00 -9.31 -6.47
C HIS A 190 15.01 -10.16 -7.25
N SER A 191 16.16 -9.58 -7.58
CA SER A 191 17.19 -10.19 -8.44
C SER A 191 17.80 -11.48 -7.89
N ARG A 192 17.84 -11.70 -6.57
CA ARG A 192 18.33 -12.94 -5.96
C ARG A 192 17.50 -14.18 -6.31
N LYS A 193 16.25 -13.98 -6.69
CA LYS A 193 15.30 -15.07 -7.04
C LYS A 193 15.20 -15.30 -8.56
N TYR A 194 15.97 -14.60 -9.40
CA TYR A 194 15.88 -14.66 -10.86
C TYR A 194 16.02 -16.08 -11.44
N LYS A 195 16.77 -16.97 -10.81
CA LYS A 195 16.94 -18.36 -11.26
C LYS A 195 15.67 -19.21 -11.19
N LYS A 196 14.68 -18.77 -10.41
CA LYS A 196 13.44 -19.50 -10.15
C LYS A 196 12.21 -18.89 -10.80
N ARG A 197 12.32 -17.67 -11.34
CA ARG A 197 11.18 -16.93 -11.91
C ARG A 197 11.66 -15.80 -12.84
N ASN A 198 10.75 -15.34 -13.69
CA ASN A 198 11.00 -14.19 -14.55
C ASN A 198 10.97 -12.90 -13.73
N LEU A 199 11.76 -11.91 -14.15
CA LEU A 199 11.70 -10.56 -13.62
C LEU A 199 10.72 -9.71 -14.45
N LEU A 200 10.19 -8.66 -13.83
CA LEU A 200 9.40 -7.65 -14.56
C LEU A 200 10.29 -6.92 -15.59
N SER A 201 9.69 -6.49 -16.69
CA SER A 201 10.41 -5.79 -17.78
C SER A 201 11.07 -4.48 -17.31
N ASN A 202 10.54 -3.84 -16.27
CA ASN A 202 11.16 -2.66 -15.66
C ASN A 202 12.47 -2.96 -14.90
N MET A 203 12.87 -4.24 -14.80
CA MET A 203 14.16 -4.65 -14.28
C MET A 203 15.24 -4.78 -15.38
N SER A 204 15.02 -4.14 -16.53
CA SER A 204 16.00 -4.02 -17.61
C SER A 204 17.27 -3.28 -17.15
N THR A 205 18.34 -3.45 -17.90
CA THR A 205 19.65 -2.80 -17.62
C THR A 205 19.54 -1.28 -17.59
N ASP A 206 18.61 -0.70 -18.36
CA ASP A 206 18.45 0.75 -18.50
C ASP A 206 17.79 1.40 -17.27
N GLN A 207 17.13 0.62 -16.44
CA GLN A 207 16.44 1.08 -15.25
C GLN A 207 17.09 0.65 -13.92
N ARG A 208 18.19 -0.12 -14.04
CA ARG A 208 18.99 -0.48 -12.87
C ARG A 208 20.08 0.55 -12.65
N TRP A 209 20.39 0.78 -11.37
CA TRP A 209 21.57 1.55 -11.04
C TRP A 209 22.82 0.83 -11.57
N THR A 210 23.63 1.53 -12.32
CA THR A 210 24.92 1.05 -12.87
C THR A 210 26.02 1.99 -12.41
N ASN A 211 27.18 1.45 -12.09
CA ASN A 211 28.36 2.23 -11.76
C ASN A 211 28.85 3.03 -12.97
#